data_1aa036ab1044a65ef9c85caad166ee99
#
_entry.id   1aa036ab1044a65ef9c85caad166ee99
#
_cell.length_a   1.000
_cell.length_b   1.000
_cell.length_c   1.000
_cell.angle_alpha   90.00
_cell.angle_beta   90.00
_cell.angle_gamma   90.00
#
_symmetry.space_group_name_H-M   'P 1'
#
loop_
_entity.id
_entity.type
_entity.pdbx_description
1 polymer ?
#
loop_
_entity_poly.entity_id
_entity_poly.type
_entity_poly.pdbx_seq_one_letter_code
_entity_poly.pdbx_strand_id
1 'polypeptide(L)'
;MPPVAVQELRTLTRTRKQFVRERASHVQRIEKVLEDASLKLSVVLSDILGQSGRAVLQAIVAGQSSPEELAAHIGTRVKASKGELLEALRGRINPHHRFMLKLHLGHIDALDKAIADIEKEVGLGLEPFRQAARLLSTMPGISEVSAHVLVSEIGRASCRERV
;
A
#
# COMPACT_ATOMS: atom_id res chain seq x y z
N MET A 1 29.42 6.46 -17.48
CA MET A 1 27.96 6.25 -17.43
C MET A 1 27.68 4.94 -16.71
N PRO A 2 26.66 4.84 -15.86
CA PRO A 2 26.30 3.57 -15.22
C PRO A 2 25.87 2.56 -16.30
N PRO A 3 26.10 1.26 -16.07
CA PRO A 3 25.64 0.20 -16.98
C PRO A 3 24.12 0.27 -17.22
N VAL A 4 23.67 -0.13 -18.41
CA VAL A 4 22.24 -0.08 -18.81
C VAL A 4 21.35 -0.78 -17.76
N ALA A 5 21.74 -1.97 -17.30
CA ALA A 5 21.02 -2.72 -16.28
C ALA A 5 20.80 -1.94 -14.95
N VAL A 6 21.77 -1.12 -14.56
CA VAL A 6 21.64 -0.25 -13.37
C VAL A 6 20.68 0.91 -13.63
N GLN A 7 20.66 1.45 -14.85
CA GLN A 7 19.72 2.52 -15.22
C GLN A 7 18.28 2.01 -15.24
N GLU A 8 18.06 0.81 -15.77
CA GLU A 8 16.74 0.16 -15.79
C GLU A 8 16.24 -0.12 -14.37
N LEU A 9 17.07 -0.72 -13.51
CA LEU A 9 16.75 -0.93 -12.09
C LEU A 9 16.41 0.38 -11.37
N ARG A 10 17.15 1.45 -11.64
CA ARG A 10 16.89 2.78 -11.07
C ARG A 10 15.53 3.31 -11.50
N THR A 11 15.16 3.15 -12.75
CA THR A 11 13.84 3.55 -13.25
C THR A 11 12.74 2.76 -12.56
N LEU A 12 12.87 1.44 -12.44
CA LEU A 12 11.90 0.57 -11.79
C LEU A 12 11.72 0.93 -10.29
N THR A 13 12.82 1.11 -9.55
CA THR A 13 12.75 1.44 -8.12
C THR A 13 12.15 2.82 -7.87
N ARG A 14 12.42 3.80 -8.72
CA ARG A 14 11.82 5.15 -8.65
C ARG A 14 10.34 5.11 -8.98
N THR A 15 9.93 4.37 -10.01
CA THR A 15 8.53 4.18 -10.37
C THR A 15 7.77 3.48 -9.25
N ARG A 16 8.34 2.42 -8.66
CA ARG A 16 7.76 1.76 -7.48
C ARG A 16 7.51 2.74 -6.34
N LYS A 17 8.50 3.58 -6.00
CA LYS A 17 8.37 4.60 -4.96
C LYS A 17 7.23 5.59 -5.25
N GLN A 18 7.06 5.97 -6.50
CA GLN A 18 5.97 6.84 -6.94
C GLN A 18 4.61 6.15 -6.74
N PHE A 19 4.45 4.91 -7.19
CA PHE A 19 3.20 4.15 -7.04
C PHE A 19 2.82 3.91 -5.58
N VAL A 20 3.80 3.65 -4.70
CA VAL A 20 3.55 3.56 -3.26
C VAL A 20 2.99 4.88 -2.69
N ARG A 21 3.51 6.03 -3.14
CA ARG A 21 2.99 7.36 -2.74
C ARG A 21 1.58 7.62 -3.28
N GLU A 22 1.32 7.27 -4.53
CA GLU A 22 0.00 7.39 -5.14
C GLU A 22 -1.02 6.52 -4.41
N ARG A 23 -0.64 5.28 -4.08
CA ARG A 23 -1.44 4.38 -3.26
C ARG A 23 -1.80 5.00 -1.90
N ALA A 24 -0.83 5.56 -1.20
CA ALA A 24 -1.06 6.24 0.08
C ALA A 24 -2.01 7.44 -0.07
N SER A 25 -1.89 8.20 -1.16
CA SER A 25 -2.82 9.30 -1.46
C SER A 25 -4.25 8.82 -1.68
N HIS A 26 -4.45 7.67 -2.34
CA HIS A 26 -5.78 7.08 -2.49
C HIS A 26 -6.36 6.59 -1.16
N VAL A 27 -5.53 6.05 -0.26
CA VAL A 27 -5.95 5.67 1.11
C VAL A 27 -6.47 6.88 1.87
N GLN A 28 -5.72 7.99 1.86
CA GLN A 28 -6.15 9.25 2.50
C GLN A 28 -7.46 9.79 1.93
N ARG A 29 -7.69 9.64 0.62
CA ARG A 29 -8.95 10.04 -0.01
C ARG A 29 -10.11 9.14 0.42
N ILE A 30 -9.89 7.84 0.61
CA ILE A 30 -10.89 6.93 1.19
C ILE A 30 -11.24 7.37 2.61
N GLU A 31 -10.26 7.66 3.46
CA GLU A 31 -10.47 8.16 4.81
C GLU A 31 -11.34 9.44 4.80
N LYS A 32 -11.05 10.37 3.90
CA LYS A 32 -11.82 11.59 3.75
C LYS A 32 -13.27 11.35 3.31
N VAL A 33 -13.50 10.40 2.39
CA VAL A 33 -14.86 10.01 1.99
C VAL A 33 -15.61 9.37 3.16
N LEU A 34 -14.92 8.58 3.99
CA LEU A 34 -15.51 7.99 5.20
C LEU A 34 -15.86 9.06 6.26
N GLU A 35 -14.98 10.05 6.44
CA GLU A 35 -15.25 11.21 7.32
C GLU A 35 -16.46 12.00 6.85
N ASP A 36 -16.57 12.29 5.56
CA ASP A 36 -17.72 12.98 4.95
C ASP A 36 -19.02 12.17 5.16
N ALA A 37 -18.95 10.84 5.14
CA ALA A 37 -20.05 9.95 5.46
C ALA A 37 -20.29 9.79 6.99
N SER A 38 -19.50 10.44 7.83
CA SER A 38 -19.50 10.29 9.30
C SER A 38 -19.17 8.87 9.80
N LEU A 39 -18.41 8.10 9.00
CA LEU A 39 -17.94 6.76 9.35
C LEU A 39 -16.54 6.84 9.98
N LYS A 40 -16.39 6.34 11.20
CA LYS A 40 -15.13 6.42 11.97
C LYS A 40 -14.38 5.09 11.99
N LEU A 41 -14.17 4.47 10.81
CA LEU A 41 -13.50 3.16 10.72
C LEU A 41 -12.08 3.17 11.29
N SER A 42 -11.33 4.26 11.15
CA SER A 42 -9.95 4.38 11.66
C SER A 42 -9.87 4.37 13.20
N VAL A 43 -10.97 4.62 13.91
CA VAL A 43 -11.01 4.53 15.38
C VAL A 43 -11.03 3.08 15.85
N VAL A 44 -11.67 2.20 15.11
CA VAL A 44 -11.88 0.79 15.48
C VAL A 44 -10.99 -0.18 14.73
N LEU A 45 -10.47 0.22 13.57
CA LEU A 45 -9.56 -0.56 12.74
C LEU A 45 -8.22 0.16 12.60
N SER A 46 -7.13 -0.52 12.93
CA SER A 46 -5.76 0.00 12.77
C SER A 46 -5.34 0.13 11.30
N ASP A 47 -5.96 -0.66 10.40
CA ASP A 47 -5.75 -0.62 8.96
C ASP A 47 -7.09 -0.75 8.24
N ILE A 48 -7.49 0.35 7.58
CA ILE A 48 -8.74 0.41 6.81
C ILE A 48 -8.69 -0.40 5.51
N LEU A 49 -7.50 -0.75 5.03
CA LEU A 49 -7.29 -1.62 3.88
C LEU A 49 -6.93 -3.06 4.26
N GLY A 50 -6.84 -3.35 5.54
CA GLY A 50 -6.71 -4.71 6.04
C GLY A 50 -7.95 -5.55 5.73
N GLN A 51 -7.91 -6.84 6.04
CA GLN A 51 -8.96 -7.80 5.68
C GLN A 51 -10.37 -7.32 6.09
N SER A 52 -10.56 -6.92 7.34
CA SER A 52 -11.85 -6.43 7.84
C SER A 52 -12.25 -5.09 7.25
N GLY A 53 -11.32 -4.13 7.16
CA GLY A 53 -11.60 -2.81 6.59
C GLY A 53 -11.99 -2.90 5.11
N ARG A 54 -11.27 -3.68 4.32
CA ARG A 54 -11.58 -3.90 2.90
C ARG A 54 -12.94 -4.59 2.73
N ALA A 55 -13.28 -5.56 3.58
CA ALA A 55 -14.58 -6.22 3.54
C ALA A 55 -15.74 -5.23 3.83
N VAL A 56 -15.57 -4.35 4.83
CA VAL A 56 -16.54 -3.29 5.13
C VAL A 56 -16.67 -2.30 3.97
N LEU A 57 -15.56 -1.84 3.38
CA LEU A 57 -15.58 -0.91 2.25
C LEU A 57 -16.28 -1.51 1.03
N GLN A 58 -16.03 -2.79 0.74
CA GLN A 58 -16.71 -3.52 -0.34
C GLN A 58 -18.21 -3.69 -0.05
N ALA A 59 -18.60 -3.97 1.19
CA ALA A 59 -20.00 -4.05 1.60
C ALA A 59 -20.73 -2.71 1.40
N ILE A 60 -20.08 -1.59 1.74
CA ILE A 60 -20.62 -0.24 1.50
C ILE A 60 -20.81 0.00 -0.01
N VAL A 61 -19.84 -0.35 -0.83
CA VAL A 61 -19.91 -0.23 -2.29
C VAL A 61 -21.02 -1.11 -2.86
N ALA A 62 -21.25 -2.30 -2.29
CA ALA A 62 -22.32 -3.22 -2.67
C ALA A 62 -23.73 -2.75 -2.28
N GLY A 63 -23.85 -1.68 -1.48
CA GLY A 63 -25.13 -1.09 -1.10
C GLY A 63 -25.51 -1.24 0.35
N GLN A 64 -24.74 -1.98 1.16
CA GLN A 64 -25.02 -2.08 2.59
C GLN A 64 -24.77 -0.74 3.28
N SER A 65 -25.61 -0.41 4.26
CA SER A 65 -25.52 0.84 5.03
C SER A 65 -25.92 0.69 6.50
N SER A 66 -26.46 -0.45 6.89
CA SER A 66 -26.79 -0.75 8.27
C SER A 66 -25.52 -1.01 9.10
N PRO A 67 -25.33 -0.38 10.25
CA PRO A 67 -24.19 -0.63 11.12
C PRO A 67 -24.02 -2.10 11.50
N GLU A 68 -25.13 -2.83 11.68
CA GLU A 68 -25.15 -4.25 12.01
C GLU A 68 -24.63 -5.11 10.89
N GLU A 69 -25.05 -4.86 9.65
CA GLU A 69 -24.57 -5.55 8.46
C GLU A 69 -23.08 -5.30 8.23
N LEU A 70 -22.65 -4.04 8.37
CA LEU A 70 -21.25 -3.67 8.19
C LEU A 70 -20.36 -4.28 9.29
N ALA A 71 -20.85 -4.31 10.54
CA ALA A 71 -20.12 -4.92 11.65
C ALA A 71 -19.93 -6.43 11.48
N ALA A 72 -20.83 -7.12 10.77
CA ALA A 72 -20.70 -8.55 10.48
C ALA A 72 -19.45 -8.90 9.61
N HIS A 73 -18.93 -7.94 8.85
CA HIS A 73 -17.71 -8.10 8.05
C HIS A 73 -16.42 -7.91 8.85
N ILE A 74 -16.52 -7.45 10.11
CA ILE A 74 -15.37 -7.20 10.98
C ILE A 74 -15.05 -8.48 11.75
N GLY A 75 -13.84 -8.99 11.56
CA GLY A 75 -13.38 -10.21 12.22
C GLY A 75 -13.21 -10.05 13.74
N THR A 76 -13.26 -11.17 14.46
CA THR A 76 -13.17 -11.25 15.94
C THR A 76 -11.83 -10.79 16.53
N ARG A 77 -10.81 -10.55 15.70
CA ARG A 77 -9.49 -10.05 16.15
C ARG A 77 -9.47 -8.56 16.48
N VAL A 78 -10.54 -7.84 16.16
CA VAL A 78 -10.65 -6.42 16.48
C VAL A 78 -10.96 -6.27 17.96
N LYS A 79 -10.18 -5.42 18.64
CA LYS A 79 -10.28 -5.23 20.11
C LYS A 79 -11.49 -4.38 20.53
N ALA A 80 -12.10 -3.66 19.59
CA ALA A 80 -13.25 -2.80 19.88
C ALA A 80 -14.48 -3.63 20.28
N SER A 81 -15.22 -3.15 21.24
CA SER A 81 -16.49 -3.75 21.68
C SER A 81 -17.55 -3.63 20.57
N LYS A 82 -18.57 -4.49 20.62
CA LYS A 82 -19.68 -4.43 19.66
C LYS A 82 -20.37 -3.07 19.64
N GLY A 83 -20.50 -2.41 20.79
CA GLY A 83 -21.09 -1.08 20.89
C GLY A 83 -20.25 -0.01 20.18
N GLU A 84 -18.94 -0.01 20.40
CA GLU A 84 -18.00 0.89 19.73
C GLU A 84 -17.98 0.68 18.21
N LEU A 85 -18.05 -0.58 17.76
CA LEU A 85 -18.13 -0.91 16.32
C LEU A 85 -19.40 -0.34 15.69
N LEU A 86 -20.56 -0.56 16.31
CA LEU A 86 -21.83 -0.04 15.81
C LEU A 86 -21.85 1.50 15.78
N GLU A 87 -21.29 2.14 16.80
CA GLU A 87 -21.20 3.61 16.85
C GLU A 87 -20.26 4.15 15.76
N ALA A 88 -19.10 3.53 15.55
CA ALA A 88 -18.15 3.92 14.51
C ALA A 88 -18.69 3.73 13.09
N LEU A 89 -19.61 2.77 12.90
CA LEU A 89 -20.25 2.46 11.62
C LEU A 89 -21.57 3.25 11.42
N ARG A 90 -21.97 4.05 12.36
CA ARG A 90 -23.19 4.87 12.29
C ARG A 90 -22.92 6.13 11.46
N GLY A 91 -23.12 6.03 10.15
CA GLY A 91 -22.88 7.11 9.20
C GLY A 91 -24.02 7.29 8.19
N ARG A 92 -23.90 8.34 7.37
CA ARG A 92 -24.84 8.67 6.29
C ARG A 92 -24.19 8.38 4.93
N ILE A 93 -24.33 7.15 4.46
CA ILE A 93 -23.77 6.72 3.18
C ILE A 93 -24.74 7.07 2.06
N ASN A 94 -24.30 7.89 1.12
CA ASN A 94 -25.05 8.25 -0.08
C ASN A 94 -24.44 7.59 -1.34
N PRO A 95 -25.11 7.63 -2.51
CA PRO A 95 -24.59 7.07 -3.75
C PRO A 95 -23.27 7.66 -4.20
N HIS A 96 -23.02 8.95 -3.93
CA HIS A 96 -21.76 9.60 -4.26
C HIS A 96 -20.59 8.99 -3.45
N HIS A 97 -20.76 8.78 -2.14
CA HIS A 97 -19.74 8.12 -1.31
C HIS A 97 -19.41 6.72 -1.83
N ARG A 98 -20.41 5.92 -2.20
CA ARG A 98 -20.20 4.58 -2.78
C ARG A 98 -19.42 4.62 -4.08
N PHE A 99 -19.75 5.58 -4.95
CA PHE A 99 -19.05 5.78 -6.21
C PHE A 99 -17.56 6.14 -5.96
N MET A 100 -17.29 7.10 -5.07
CA MET A 100 -15.94 7.52 -4.75
C MET A 100 -15.11 6.40 -4.10
N LEU A 101 -15.70 5.65 -3.17
CA LEU A 101 -15.05 4.48 -2.58
C LEU A 101 -14.71 3.42 -3.62
N LYS A 102 -15.65 3.08 -4.51
CA LYS A 102 -15.42 2.14 -5.61
C LYS A 102 -14.27 2.60 -6.52
N LEU A 103 -14.24 3.88 -6.88
CA LEU A 103 -13.20 4.47 -7.72
C LEU A 103 -11.82 4.34 -7.06
N HIS A 104 -11.70 4.77 -5.80
CA HIS A 104 -10.42 4.74 -5.10
C HIS A 104 -9.94 3.32 -4.77
N LEU A 105 -10.83 2.40 -4.43
CA LEU A 105 -10.49 0.98 -4.24
C LEU A 105 -9.97 0.37 -5.54
N GLY A 106 -10.60 0.64 -6.67
CA GLY A 106 -10.13 0.17 -7.98
C GLY A 106 -8.74 0.69 -8.34
N HIS A 107 -8.43 1.96 -8.03
CA HIS A 107 -7.10 2.50 -8.22
C HIS A 107 -6.06 1.84 -7.31
N ILE A 108 -6.41 1.59 -6.04
CA ILE A 108 -5.51 0.89 -5.10
C ILE A 108 -5.21 -0.51 -5.60
N ASP A 109 -6.21 -1.26 -6.06
CA ASP A 109 -6.02 -2.62 -6.60
C ASP A 109 -5.11 -2.62 -7.84
N ALA A 110 -5.28 -1.65 -8.74
CA ALA A 110 -4.41 -1.49 -9.90
C ALA A 110 -2.97 -1.13 -9.52
N LEU A 111 -2.79 -0.23 -8.55
CA LEU A 111 -1.47 0.15 -8.05
C LEU A 111 -0.79 -1.00 -7.29
N ASP A 112 -1.51 -1.76 -6.48
CA ASP A 112 -0.98 -2.93 -5.78
C ASP A 112 -0.47 -3.98 -6.77
N LYS A 113 -1.22 -4.23 -7.85
CA LYS A 113 -0.78 -5.10 -8.95
C LYS A 113 0.47 -4.56 -9.65
N ALA A 114 0.46 -3.29 -10.02
CA ALA A 114 1.61 -2.68 -10.70
C ALA A 114 2.87 -2.67 -9.82
N ILE A 115 2.73 -2.44 -8.51
CA ILE A 115 3.85 -2.53 -7.55
C ILE A 115 4.40 -3.95 -7.50
N ALA A 116 3.53 -4.98 -7.44
CA ALA A 116 3.94 -6.38 -7.44
C ALA A 116 4.66 -6.77 -8.74
N ASP A 117 4.17 -6.31 -9.89
CA ASP A 117 4.82 -6.54 -11.19
C ASP A 117 6.22 -5.89 -11.24
N ILE A 118 6.36 -4.65 -10.77
CA ILE A 118 7.66 -3.97 -10.67
C ILE A 118 8.61 -4.72 -9.71
N GLU A 119 8.12 -5.17 -8.56
CA GLU A 119 8.94 -5.92 -7.59
C GLU A 119 9.49 -7.21 -8.20
N LYS A 120 8.70 -7.90 -9.03
CA LYS A 120 9.13 -9.07 -9.77
C LYS A 120 10.24 -8.72 -10.77
N GLU A 121 10.09 -7.66 -11.56
CA GLU A 121 11.10 -7.21 -12.52
C GLU A 121 12.38 -6.74 -11.83
N VAL A 122 12.26 -6.01 -10.71
CA VAL A 122 13.43 -5.64 -9.89
C VAL A 122 14.16 -6.88 -9.39
N GLY A 123 13.42 -7.91 -8.93
CA GLY A 123 14.00 -9.18 -8.51
C GLY A 123 14.83 -9.87 -9.61
N LEU A 124 14.32 -9.88 -10.84
CA LEU A 124 15.04 -10.42 -12.00
C LEU A 124 16.27 -9.58 -12.36
N GLY A 125 16.13 -8.26 -12.40
CA GLY A 125 17.24 -7.34 -12.72
C GLY A 125 18.34 -7.30 -11.66
N LEU A 126 18.06 -7.72 -10.43
CA LEU A 126 19.03 -7.78 -9.33
C LEU A 126 19.89 -9.05 -9.35
N GLU A 127 19.60 -10.05 -10.17
CA GLU A 127 20.40 -11.30 -10.22
C GLU A 127 21.92 -11.05 -10.28
N PRO A 128 22.44 -10.18 -11.16
CA PRO A 128 23.88 -9.89 -11.22
C PRO A 128 24.43 -9.20 -9.97
N PHE A 129 23.55 -8.61 -9.14
CA PHE A 129 23.91 -7.81 -7.97
C PHE A 129 23.47 -8.47 -6.65
N ARG A 130 22.96 -9.71 -6.70
CA ARG A 130 22.38 -10.43 -5.56
C ARG A 130 23.30 -10.48 -4.34
N GLN A 131 24.60 -10.70 -4.57
CA GLN A 131 25.58 -10.75 -3.49
C GLN A 131 25.73 -9.39 -2.79
N ALA A 132 25.79 -8.31 -3.56
CA ALA A 132 25.88 -6.96 -3.01
C ALA A 132 24.61 -6.57 -2.23
N ALA A 133 23.44 -6.90 -2.77
CA ALA A 133 22.17 -6.66 -2.10
C ALA A 133 22.06 -7.43 -0.77
N ARG A 134 22.47 -8.71 -0.75
CA ARG A 134 22.54 -9.52 0.48
C ARG A 134 23.47 -8.92 1.53
N LEU A 135 24.68 -8.52 1.14
CA LEU A 135 25.62 -7.88 2.07
C LEU A 135 25.04 -6.59 2.67
N LEU A 136 24.34 -5.78 1.87
CA LEU A 136 23.70 -4.57 2.38
C LEU A 136 22.56 -4.89 3.35
N SER A 137 21.76 -5.93 3.09
CA SER A 137 20.66 -6.32 3.99
C SER A 137 21.12 -6.92 5.33
N THR A 138 22.39 -7.31 5.48
CA THR A 138 22.95 -7.71 6.77
C THR A 138 23.26 -6.52 7.70
N MET A 139 23.28 -5.31 7.16
CA MET A 139 23.54 -4.10 7.95
C MET A 139 22.29 -3.70 8.75
N PRO A 140 22.42 -3.41 10.06
CA PRO A 140 21.31 -2.96 10.87
C PRO A 140 20.60 -1.74 10.26
N GLY A 141 19.27 -1.78 10.16
CA GLY A 141 18.45 -0.70 9.61
C GLY A 141 18.30 -0.69 8.10
N ILE A 142 18.95 -1.58 7.35
CA ILE A 142 18.78 -1.73 5.91
C ILE A 142 17.85 -2.90 5.62
N SER A 143 16.61 -2.58 5.19
CA SER A 143 15.68 -3.59 4.70
C SER A 143 16.09 -4.09 3.31
N GLU A 144 15.56 -5.24 2.88
CA GLU A 144 15.79 -5.78 1.54
C GLU A 144 15.43 -4.74 0.45
N VAL A 145 14.28 -4.06 0.59
CA VAL A 145 13.87 -2.98 -0.33
C VAL A 145 14.89 -1.84 -0.35
N SER A 146 15.40 -1.45 0.81
CA SER A 146 16.42 -0.39 0.91
C SER A 146 17.74 -0.82 0.25
N ALA A 147 18.13 -2.09 0.42
CA ALA A 147 19.32 -2.65 -0.25
C ALA A 147 19.16 -2.63 -1.77
N HIS A 148 17.99 -2.98 -2.31
CA HIS A 148 17.68 -2.92 -3.74
C HIS A 148 17.78 -1.50 -4.29
N VAL A 149 17.24 -0.51 -3.56
CA VAL A 149 17.33 0.91 -3.92
C VAL A 149 18.80 1.36 -3.92
N LEU A 150 19.57 1.03 -2.89
CA LEU A 150 21.00 1.39 -2.80
C LEU A 150 21.79 0.81 -3.99
N VAL A 151 21.58 -0.46 -4.32
CA VAL A 151 22.24 -1.09 -5.47
C VAL A 151 21.88 -0.39 -6.78
N SER A 152 20.61 -0.01 -6.98
CA SER A 152 20.13 0.66 -8.18
C SER A 152 20.62 2.10 -8.31
N GLU A 153 20.79 2.83 -7.20
CA GLU A 153 21.23 4.24 -7.22
C GLU A 153 22.76 4.39 -7.27
N ILE A 154 23.51 3.53 -6.56
CA ILE A 154 24.96 3.62 -6.49
C ILE A 154 25.61 2.80 -7.59
N GLY A 155 24.98 1.70 -8.02
CA GLY A 155 25.55 0.71 -8.90
C GLY A 155 26.66 -0.07 -8.19
N ARG A 156 27.51 -0.78 -8.98
CA ARG A 156 28.84 -1.09 -8.49
C ARG A 156 29.57 0.24 -8.45
N ALA A 157 29.61 0.85 -7.29
CA ALA A 157 30.46 2.01 -7.08
C ALA A 157 31.83 1.62 -7.63
N SER A 158 32.18 2.17 -8.75
CA SER A 158 33.52 2.14 -9.29
C SER A 158 34.38 2.98 -8.34
N CYS A 159 34.60 2.44 -7.16
CA CYS A 159 35.63 2.93 -6.25
C CYS A 159 37.04 2.63 -6.83
N ARG A 160 37.12 2.33 -8.12
CA ARG A 160 38.33 1.84 -8.77
C ARG A 160 38.95 2.78 -9.80
N GLU A 161 38.56 4.03 -9.80
CA GLU A 161 39.26 5.03 -10.64
C GLU A 161 39.43 6.34 -9.92
N ARG A 162 40.32 6.34 -8.92
CA ARG A 162 41.14 7.48 -8.56
C ARG A 162 42.51 6.95 -8.08
N VAL A 163 43.35 6.61 -9.03
CA VAL A 163 44.79 6.64 -8.85
C VAL A 163 45.29 7.57 -9.94
#